data_09f0d5d62960dad6e911eef637a839c9
#
_entry.id   09f0d5d62960dad6e911eef637a839c9
#
_cell.length_a   1.000
_cell.length_b   1.000
_cell.length_c   1.000
_cell.angle_alpha   90.00
_cell.angle_beta   90.00
_cell.angle_gamma   90.00
#
_symmetry.space_group_name_H-M   'P 1'
#
loop_
_entity.id
_entity.type
_entity.pdbx_description
1 polymer ?
#
loop_
_entity_poly.entity_id
_entity_poly.type
_entity_poly.pdbx_seq_one_letter_code
_entity_poly.pdbx_strand_id
1 'polypeptide(L)'
;MKKLSLYVFLGLLWCNVGFAETYFKLVSVYDYEVALEKAKTDKEISGKLQTYFVGLSDGMAWTDDLHKRENKKRIYCLGDKTANILVIMSIVNKHIKNKNFTLAQKQIYPIGLLVADAMKTEFPCN
;
A
#
# COMPACT_ATOMS: atom_id res chain seq x y z
N MET A 1 -25.85 -37.34 -21.16
CA MET A 1 -24.94 -37.00 -20.05
C MET A 1 -23.77 -36.09 -20.44
N LYS A 2 -23.28 -36.09 -21.66
CA LYS A 2 -22.15 -35.23 -22.09
C LYS A 2 -22.48 -33.74 -22.18
N LYS A 3 -23.75 -33.35 -22.38
CA LYS A 3 -24.16 -31.94 -22.49
C LYS A 3 -24.28 -31.23 -21.12
N LEU A 4 -24.62 -31.93 -20.04
CA LEU A 4 -24.76 -31.40 -18.72
C LEU A 4 -23.40 -30.94 -18.12
N SER A 5 -22.35 -31.72 -18.40
CA SER A 5 -20.98 -31.41 -17.94
C SER A 5 -20.42 -30.12 -18.57
N LEU A 6 -20.79 -29.83 -19.83
CA LEU A 6 -20.34 -28.62 -20.53
C LEU A 6 -20.98 -27.34 -19.92
N TYR A 7 -22.26 -27.39 -19.52
CA TYR A 7 -22.94 -26.24 -18.90
C TYR A 7 -22.44 -25.97 -17.49
N VAL A 8 -22.11 -27.02 -16.72
CA VAL A 8 -21.51 -26.84 -15.39
C VAL A 8 -20.11 -26.25 -15.50
N PHE A 9 -19.31 -26.66 -16.49
CA PHE A 9 -17.97 -26.12 -16.71
C PHE A 9 -18.00 -24.66 -17.18
N LEU A 10 -18.94 -24.29 -18.06
CA LEU A 10 -19.14 -22.91 -18.50
C LEU A 10 -19.67 -22.02 -17.35
N GLY A 11 -20.57 -22.55 -16.50
CA GLY A 11 -21.07 -21.82 -15.32
C GLY A 11 -19.94 -21.53 -14.31
N LEU A 12 -19.03 -22.46 -14.07
CA LEU A 12 -17.88 -22.28 -13.19
C LEU A 12 -16.85 -21.27 -13.75
N LEU A 13 -16.69 -21.21 -15.08
CA LEU A 13 -15.85 -20.20 -15.72
C LEU A 13 -16.42 -18.79 -15.61
N TRP A 14 -17.74 -18.64 -15.68
CA TRP A 14 -18.40 -17.33 -15.53
C TRP A 14 -18.39 -16.82 -14.09
N CYS A 15 -18.44 -17.69 -13.08
CA CYS A 15 -18.30 -17.29 -11.68
C CYS A 15 -16.91 -16.76 -11.32
N ASN A 16 -15.87 -17.10 -12.06
CA ASN A 16 -14.51 -16.64 -11.79
C ASN A 16 -14.16 -15.28 -12.41
N VAL A 17 -14.92 -14.79 -13.39
CA VAL A 17 -14.63 -13.52 -14.09
C VAL A 17 -15.12 -12.30 -13.31
N GLY A 18 -16.13 -12.46 -12.43
CA GLY A 18 -16.70 -11.35 -11.66
C GLY A 18 -15.89 -10.90 -10.44
N PHE A 19 -14.93 -11.68 -9.98
CA PHE A 19 -14.16 -11.38 -8.76
C PHE A 19 -12.86 -10.62 -8.99
N ALA A 20 -12.39 -10.52 -10.23
CA ALA A 20 -11.08 -9.91 -10.53
C ALA A 20 -11.11 -8.38 -10.60
N GLU A 21 -12.23 -7.75 -10.87
CA GLU A 21 -12.28 -6.30 -11.06
C GLU A 21 -12.40 -5.47 -9.76
N THR A 22 -12.76 -6.08 -8.63
CA THR A 22 -13.00 -5.34 -7.39
C THR A 22 -11.80 -5.29 -6.44
N TYR A 23 -10.72 -6.04 -6.69
CA TYR A 23 -9.67 -6.25 -5.70
C TYR A 23 -8.40 -5.41 -5.85
N PHE A 24 -8.25 -4.60 -6.89
CA PHE A 24 -7.04 -3.82 -7.12
C PHE A 24 -7.25 -2.32 -7.26
N LYS A 25 -8.20 -1.74 -6.54
CA LYS A 25 -8.17 -0.29 -6.36
C LYS A 25 -7.04 0.02 -5.36
N LEU A 26 -5.91 0.47 -5.88
CA LEU A 26 -4.82 0.97 -5.05
C LEU A 26 -5.35 2.11 -4.17
N VAL A 27 -5.05 2.04 -2.88
CA VAL A 27 -5.39 3.11 -1.94
C VAL A 27 -4.63 4.37 -2.35
N SER A 28 -5.34 5.45 -2.64
CA SER A 28 -4.76 6.72 -3.04
C SER A 28 -4.34 7.57 -1.83
N VAL A 29 -3.55 8.62 -2.07
CA VAL A 29 -3.23 9.62 -1.06
C VAL A 29 -4.50 10.25 -0.50
N TYR A 30 -5.50 10.51 -1.34
CA TYR A 30 -6.79 11.05 -0.93
C TYR A 30 -7.53 10.09 0.01
N ASP A 31 -7.61 8.79 -0.33
CA ASP A 31 -8.26 7.78 0.51
C ASP A 31 -7.57 7.69 1.89
N TYR A 32 -6.24 7.80 1.92
CA TYR A 32 -5.46 7.83 3.15
C TYR A 32 -5.79 9.04 4.02
N GLU A 33 -5.80 10.25 3.45
CA GLU A 33 -6.13 11.48 4.20
C GLU A 33 -7.55 11.44 4.77
N VAL A 34 -8.52 10.93 4.00
CA VAL A 34 -9.91 10.72 4.47
C VAL A 34 -9.96 9.71 5.62
N ALA A 35 -9.24 8.59 5.50
CA ALA A 35 -9.17 7.59 6.56
C ALA A 35 -8.49 8.15 7.83
N LEU A 36 -7.42 8.93 7.67
CA LEU A 36 -6.70 9.56 8.78
C LEU A 36 -7.59 10.54 9.55
N GLU A 37 -8.41 11.33 8.85
CA GLU A 37 -9.36 12.24 9.49
C GLU A 37 -10.44 11.48 10.27
N LYS A 38 -11.03 10.46 9.69
CA LYS A 38 -12.02 9.60 10.36
C LYS A 38 -11.42 8.85 11.56
N ALA A 39 -10.17 8.43 11.48
CA ALA A 39 -9.48 7.69 12.54
C ALA A 39 -9.33 8.51 13.84
N LYS A 40 -9.48 9.83 13.81
CA LYS A 40 -9.45 10.69 15.01
C LYS A 40 -10.62 10.41 15.96
N THR A 41 -11.76 10.00 15.42
CA THR A 41 -13.00 9.76 16.20
C THR A 41 -13.47 8.30 16.15
N ASP A 42 -12.97 7.51 15.21
CA ASP A 42 -13.37 6.13 14.98
C ASP A 42 -12.18 5.17 15.20
N LYS A 43 -12.23 4.41 16.31
CA LYS A 43 -11.18 3.46 16.68
C LYS A 43 -11.06 2.29 15.71
N GLU A 44 -12.17 1.87 15.07
CA GLU A 44 -12.14 0.78 14.10
C GLU A 44 -11.38 1.21 12.84
N ILE A 45 -11.64 2.43 12.35
CA ILE A 45 -10.90 2.99 11.21
C ILE A 45 -9.44 3.20 11.58
N SER A 46 -9.16 3.67 12.79
CA SER A 46 -7.77 3.80 13.28
C SER A 46 -7.04 2.45 13.26
N GLY A 47 -7.68 1.37 13.74
CA GLY A 47 -7.12 0.03 13.71
C GLY A 47 -6.89 -0.50 12.28
N LYS A 48 -7.85 -0.29 11.39
CA LYS A 48 -7.73 -0.68 9.96
C LYS A 48 -6.57 0.06 9.29
N LEU A 49 -6.42 1.34 9.54
CA LEU A 49 -5.34 2.16 9.00
C LEU A 49 -3.97 1.68 9.48
N GLN A 50 -3.83 1.40 10.79
CA GLN A 50 -2.60 0.83 11.34
C GLN A 50 -2.29 -0.54 10.72
N THR A 51 -3.27 -1.44 10.62
CA THR A 51 -3.10 -2.76 10.00
C THR A 51 -2.65 -2.65 8.53
N TYR A 52 -3.22 -1.71 7.79
CA TYR A 52 -2.80 -1.43 6.42
C TYR A 52 -1.31 -1.03 6.35
N PHE A 53 -0.88 -0.13 7.24
CA PHE A 53 0.52 0.31 7.29
C PHE A 53 1.47 -0.78 7.78
N VAL A 54 1.02 -1.69 8.67
CA VAL A 54 1.79 -2.90 9.02
C VAL A 54 2.06 -3.73 7.79
N GLY A 55 1.01 -4.08 7.04
CA GLY A 55 1.16 -4.89 5.83
C GLY A 55 2.03 -4.22 4.77
N LEU A 56 1.89 -2.91 4.58
CA LEU A 56 2.71 -2.13 3.67
C LEU A 56 4.19 -2.12 4.09
N SER A 57 4.46 -1.91 5.38
CA SER A 57 5.80 -1.93 5.97
C SER A 57 6.46 -3.30 5.83
N ASP A 58 5.73 -4.37 6.11
CA ASP A 58 6.21 -5.75 5.94
C ASP A 58 6.54 -6.04 4.47
N GLY A 59 5.65 -5.66 3.54
CA GLY A 59 5.91 -5.82 2.10
C GLY A 59 7.15 -5.07 1.64
N MET A 60 7.38 -3.86 2.14
CA MET A 60 8.59 -3.08 1.84
C MET A 60 9.84 -3.73 2.43
N ALA A 61 9.79 -4.23 3.66
CA ALA A 61 10.92 -4.92 4.30
C ALA A 61 11.31 -6.19 3.53
N TRP A 62 10.33 -7.00 3.11
CA TRP A 62 10.56 -8.17 2.28
C TRP A 62 11.18 -7.82 0.93
N THR A 63 10.68 -6.77 0.27
CA THR A 63 11.23 -6.30 -1.01
C THR A 63 12.69 -5.86 -0.85
N ASP A 64 13.00 -5.13 0.23
CA ASP A 64 14.36 -4.69 0.51
C ASP A 64 15.30 -5.87 0.80
N ASP A 65 14.84 -6.87 1.54
CA ASP A 65 15.61 -8.10 1.80
C ASP A 65 15.88 -8.91 0.51
N LEU A 66 14.88 -9.02 -0.38
CA LEU A 66 15.07 -9.62 -1.70
C LEU A 66 16.11 -8.87 -2.53
N HIS A 67 16.03 -7.55 -2.57
CA HIS A 67 17.03 -6.72 -3.28
C HIS A 67 18.44 -6.95 -2.73
N LYS A 68 18.58 -7.03 -1.41
CA LYS A 68 19.86 -7.34 -0.75
C LYS A 68 20.40 -8.70 -1.16
N ARG A 69 19.58 -9.75 -1.17
CA ARG A 69 19.96 -11.12 -1.58
C ARG A 69 20.37 -11.20 -3.05
N GLU A 70 19.70 -10.44 -3.91
CA GLU A 70 19.99 -10.41 -5.35
C GLU A 70 21.05 -9.39 -5.77
N ASN A 71 21.75 -8.77 -4.80
CA ASN A 71 22.74 -7.70 -5.02
C ASN A 71 22.18 -6.52 -5.84
N LYS A 72 20.88 -6.27 -5.74
CA LYS A 72 20.22 -5.11 -6.33
C LYS A 72 20.30 -3.89 -5.43
N LYS A 73 20.15 -2.71 -6.02
CA LYS A 73 20.14 -1.45 -5.27
C LYS A 73 18.93 -1.43 -4.30
N ARG A 74 19.20 -1.21 -3.03
CA ARG A 74 18.16 -1.05 -2.00
C ARG A 74 17.36 0.23 -2.23
N ILE A 75 16.09 0.21 -1.83
CA ILE A 75 15.19 1.36 -1.97
C ILE A 75 15.47 2.38 -0.87
N TYR A 76 15.68 1.91 0.36
CA TYR A 76 16.02 2.73 1.53
C TYR A 76 16.93 1.96 2.48
N CYS A 77 17.61 2.65 3.38
CA CYS A 77 18.57 2.05 4.31
C CYS A 77 18.32 2.58 5.72
N LEU A 78 17.69 1.78 6.58
CA LEU A 78 17.42 2.17 7.97
C LEU A 78 18.72 2.25 8.81
N GLY A 79 19.76 1.49 8.46
CA GLY A 79 20.96 1.35 9.31
C GLY A 79 20.55 0.75 10.65
N ASP A 80 20.99 1.42 11.74
CA ASP A 80 20.61 1.04 13.12
C ASP A 80 19.29 1.67 13.58
N LYS A 81 18.58 2.41 12.71
CA LYS A 81 17.30 3.04 13.02
C LYS A 81 16.16 2.04 12.89
N THR A 82 15.20 2.12 13.79
CA THR A 82 13.94 1.40 13.68
C THR A 82 12.84 2.34 13.20
N ALA A 83 12.10 1.93 12.20
CA ALA A 83 10.92 2.66 11.75
C ALA A 83 9.66 1.89 12.17
N ASN A 84 9.07 2.27 13.29
CA ASN A 84 7.76 1.76 13.66
C ASN A 84 6.66 2.47 12.83
N ILE A 85 5.43 1.94 12.87
CA ILE A 85 4.31 2.42 12.07
C ILE A 85 4.02 3.90 12.28
N LEU A 86 4.11 4.38 13.52
CA LEU A 86 3.83 5.78 13.84
C LEU A 86 4.89 6.71 13.23
N VAL A 87 6.14 6.29 13.22
CA VAL A 87 7.24 7.00 12.56
C VAL A 87 7.01 7.03 11.05
N ILE A 88 6.65 5.91 10.43
CA ILE A 88 6.36 5.83 8.99
C ILE A 88 5.19 6.76 8.64
N MET A 89 4.10 6.72 9.38
CA MET A 89 2.95 7.59 9.15
C MET A 89 3.31 9.08 9.31
N SER A 90 4.15 9.42 10.28
CA SER A 90 4.64 10.79 10.47
C SER A 90 5.47 11.27 9.27
N ILE A 91 6.38 10.42 8.77
CA ILE A 91 7.21 10.70 7.58
C ILE A 91 6.33 10.88 6.34
N VAL A 92 5.33 10.01 6.15
CA VAL A 92 4.37 10.10 5.05
C VAL A 92 3.58 11.41 5.09
N ASN A 93 3.06 11.79 6.27
CA ASN A 93 2.31 13.02 6.44
C ASN A 93 3.16 14.27 6.13
N LYS A 94 4.42 14.27 6.59
CA LYS A 94 5.40 15.33 6.25
C LYS A 94 5.62 15.39 4.73
N HIS A 95 5.76 14.23 4.09
CA HIS A 95 6.01 14.14 2.67
C HIS A 95 4.83 14.60 1.80
N ILE A 96 3.58 14.27 2.20
CA ILE A 96 2.36 14.77 1.57
C ILE A 96 2.32 16.30 1.61
N LYS A 97 2.59 16.90 2.77
CA LYS A 97 2.61 18.36 2.92
C LYS A 97 3.65 19.04 2.03
N ASN A 98 4.83 18.45 1.94
CA ASN A 98 5.94 19.03 1.17
C ASN A 98 5.74 18.94 -0.35
N LYS A 99 5.02 17.91 -0.84
CA LYS A 99 4.79 17.72 -2.28
C LYS A 99 3.73 18.64 -2.89
N ASN A 100 2.92 19.33 -2.07
CA ASN A 100 1.87 20.25 -2.55
C ASN A 100 0.95 19.65 -3.63
N PHE A 101 0.52 18.41 -3.43
CA PHE A 101 -0.37 17.73 -4.37
C PHE A 101 -1.68 18.48 -4.59
N THR A 102 -2.10 18.62 -5.84
CA THR A 102 -3.48 19.02 -6.16
C THR A 102 -4.45 17.89 -5.77
N LEU A 103 -5.74 18.21 -5.63
CA LEU A 103 -6.76 17.21 -5.32
C LEU A 103 -6.78 16.08 -6.37
N ALA A 104 -6.70 16.41 -7.66
CA ALA A 104 -6.68 15.43 -8.73
C ALA A 104 -5.46 14.49 -8.62
N GLN A 105 -4.28 15.03 -8.29
CA GLN A 105 -3.09 14.22 -8.06
C GLN A 105 -3.25 13.29 -6.86
N LYS A 106 -3.82 13.77 -5.74
CA LYS A 106 -4.07 12.92 -4.56
C LYS A 106 -4.99 11.75 -4.86
N GLN A 107 -6.00 11.93 -5.72
CA GLN A 107 -6.96 10.89 -6.08
C GLN A 107 -6.36 9.75 -6.90
N ILE A 108 -5.29 10.00 -7.65
CA ILE A 108 -4.66 9.00 -8.52
C ILE A 108 -3.31 8.50 -8.00
N TYR A 109 -2.64 9.22 -7.09
CA TYR A 109 -1.32 8.85 -6.61
C TYR A 109 -1.41 7.75 -5.54
N PRO A 110 -0.85 6.54 -5.77
CA PRO A 110 -0.93 5.44 -4.82
C PRO A 110 -0.16 5.76 -3.53
N ILE A 111 -0.80 5.53 -2.38
CA ILE A 111 -0.16 5.79 -1.08
C ILE A 111 1.08 4.90 -0.87
N GLY A 112 1.07 3.65 -1.35
CA GLY A 112 2.23 2.77 -1.24
C GLY A 112 3.47 3.31 -1.96
N LEU A 113 3.29 3.92 -3.14
CA LEU A 113 4.37 4.57 -3.87
C LEU A 113 4.89 5.81 -3.11
N LEU A 114 3.98 6.57 -2.51
CA LEU A 114 4.35 7.72 -1.68
C LEU A 114 5.16 7.30 -0.45
N VAL A 115 4.79 6.20 0.20
CA VAL A 115 5.55 5.64 1.34
C VAL A 115 6.95 5.25 0.91
N ALA A 116 7.11 4.58 -0.23
CA ALA A 116 8.42 4.21 -0.76
C ALA A 116 9.30 5.45 -1.05
N ASP A 117 8.72 6.49 -1.68
CA ASP A 117 9.40 7.76 -1.93
C ASP A 117 9.81 8.47 -0.63
N ALA A 118 8.92 8.50 0.35
CA ALA A 118 9.15 9.13 1.64
C ALA A 118 10.26 8.41 2.42
N MET A 119 10.23 7.06 2.44
CA MET A 119 11.26 6.25 3.08
C MET A 119 12.62 6.40 2.41
N LYS A 120 12.65 6.43 1.07
CA LYS A 120 13.87 6.68 0.31
C LYS A 120 14.48 8.06 0.60
N THR A 121 13.62 9.07 0.78
CA THR A 121 14.07 10.44 1.07
C THR A 121 14.58 10.59 2.50
N GLU A 122 13.93 9.96 3.47
CA GLU A 122 14.29 10.06 4.89
C GLU A 122 15.45 9.11 5.27
N PHE A 123 15.57 7.98 4.58
CA PHE A 123 16.59 6.95 4.82
C PHE A 123 17.35 6.60 3.54
N PRO A 124 18.09 7.55 2.96
CA PRO A 124 18.86 7.27 1.74
C PRO A 124 19.93 6.21 2.00
N CYS A 125 20.18 5.38 0.98
CA CYS A 125 21.34 4.49 0.96
C CYS A 125 22.55 5.24 0.40
N ASN A 126 23.64 5.21 1.12
CA ASN A 126 24.92 5.77 0.70
C ASN A 126 25.61 4.88 -0.35
#